data_5c85369c17ba337957d0ca0b5053ebaa
#
_entry.id   5c85369c17ba337957d0ca0b5053ebaa
#
_cell.length_a   1.000
_cell.length_b   1.000
_cell.length_c   1.000
_cell.angle_alpha   90.00
_cell.angle_beta   90.00
_cell.angle_gamma   90.00
#
_symmetry.space_group_name_H-M   'P 1'
#
loop_
_entity.id
_entity.type
_entity.pdbx_description
1 polymer ?
#
loop_
_entity_poly.entity_id
_entity_poly.type
_entity_poly.pdbx_seq_one_letter_code
_entity_poly.pdbx_strand_id
1 'polypeptide(L)'
;IRSAADAEEMISSGCADIVAMARTWVAEPEWANKIIEGREDMIRPCISCNQACAGFVFKGISGSCVLNPTAGREGELPLNPAPAAKPKKIVVVGGGPAGMEAARVAAARGHRVTLYEAQDQLGGQMRLAAEAPHRDEMRDALTWWETELRQRQVEIKLGTKIASAGDLDADEVIWALGAEPGPTAVWRLRPWLHDGIPGSADLPHGRDVLRGEKSVSGNILIIDEEGGWSAISLAETLVAQ
;
A
#
# COMPACT_ATOMS: atom_id res chain seq x y z
N ILE A 1 -0.19 18.32 -8.87
CA ILE A 1 1.12 18.66 -8.32
C ILE A 1 1.38 17.75 -7.15
N ARG A 2 2.53 17.07 -7.15
CA ARG A 2 2.91 16.10 -6.12
C ARG A 2 4.31 16.33 -5.58
N SER A 3 5.19 16.95 -6.36
CA SER A 3 6.56 17.26 -5.96
C SER A 3 6.79 18.75 -5.71
N ALA A 4 7.84 19.08 -4.98
CA ALA A 4 8.29 20.46 -4.82
C ALA A 4 8.75 21.04 -6.16
N ALA A 5 9.43 20.22 -6.98
CA ALA A 5 9.90 20.62 -8.29
C ALA A 5 8.76 21.07 -9.22
N ASP A 6 7.64 20.28 -9.27
CA ASP A 6 6.47 20.66 -10.07
C ASP A 6 5.88 22.01 -9.61
N ALA A 7 5.82 22.21 -8.27
CA ALA A 7 5.29 23.43 -7.69
C ALA A 7 6.17 24.64 -8.03
N GLU A 8 7.47 24.50 -7.90
CA GLU A 8 8.46 25.53 -8.21
C GLU A 8 8.47 25.88 -9.71
N GLU A 9 8.40 24.89 -10.57
CA GLU A 9 8.32 25.09 -12.02
C GLU A 9 7.09 25.92 -12.41
N MET A 10 5.93 25.64 -11.82
CA MET A 10 4.70 26.41 -12.09
C MET A 10 4.82 27.87 -11.69
N ILE A 11 5.45 28.16 -10.55
CA ILE A 11 5.66 29.53 -10.09
C ILE A 11 6.74 30.23 -10.94
N SER A 12 7.90 29.61 -11.09
CA SER A 12 9.05 30.21 -11.79
C SER A 12 8.80 30.45 -13.28
N SER A 13 7.98 29.59 -13.92
CA SER A 13 7.57 29.79 -15.33
C SER A 13 6.49 30.85 -15.52
N GLY A 14 5.94 31.41 -14.44
CA GLY A 14 4.84 32.37 -14.48
C GLY A 14 3.49 31.79 -14.85
N CYS A 15 3.34 30.45 -14.82
CA CYS A 15 2.06 29.78 -15.05
C CYS A 15 1.05 30.02 -13.93
N ALA A 16 1.52 30.26 -12.70
CA ALA A 16 0.70 30.56 -11.54
C ALA A 16 1.47 31.40 -10.51
N ASP A 17 0.74 32.23 -9.78
CA ASP A 17 1.28 32.97 -8.62
C ASP A 17 1.24 32.17 -7.33
N ILE A 18 0.30 31.21 -7.27
CA ILE A 18 0.07 30.35 -6.09
C ILE A 18 -0.24 28.94 -6.58
N VAL A 19 0.32 27.94 -5.87
CA VAL A 19 0.04 26.54 -6.10
C VAL A 19 -0.82 25.97 -4.98
N ALA A 20 -1.96 25.38 -5.35
CA ALA A 20 -2.85 24.70 -4.41
C ALA A 20 -2.82 23.18 -4.63
N MET A 21 -2.76 22.43 -3.56
CA MET A 21 -2.78 20.98 -3.56
C MET A 21 -3.79 20.47 -2.53
N ALA A 22 -4.57 19.42 -2.88
CA ALA A 22 -5.54 18.84 -1.94
C ALA A 22 -5.06 17.48 -1.43
N ARG A 23 -5.02 16.47 -2.30
CA ARG A 23 -4.72 15.08 -1.90
C ARG A 23 -3.30 14.89 -1.37
N THR A 24 -2.36 15.70 -1.83
CA THR A 24 -0.98 15.71 -1.32
C THR A 24 -0.96 16.04 0.19
N TRP A 25 -1.69 17.08 0.61
CA TRP A 25 -1.82 17.45 2.02
C TRP A 25 -2.56 16.40 2.86
N VAL A 26 -3.54 15.70 2.28
CA VAL A 26 -4.22 14.60 2.97
C VAL A 26 -3.27 13.41 3.19
N ALA A 27 -2.41 13.13 2.21
CA ALA A 27 -1.41 12.06 2.32
C ALA A 27 -0.28 12.46 3.29
N GLU A 28 0.23 13.69 3.19
CA GLU A 28 1.37 14.20 3.96
C GLU A 28 1.10 15.62 4.47
N PRO A 29 0.58 15.77 5.70
CA PRO A 29 0.37 17.11 6.30
C PRO A 29 1.67 17.89 6.54
N GLU A 30 2.81 17.21 6.73
CA GLU A 30 4.13 17.82 6.96
C GLU A 30 4.88 18.15 5.65
N TRP A 31 4.21 18.10 4.50
CA TRP A 31 4.82 18.22 3.19
C TRP A 31 5.74 19.45 3.06
N ALA A 32 5.22 20.65 3.39
CA ALA A 32 6.00 21.87 3.29
C ALA A 32 7.18 21.91 4.30
N ASN A 33 6.94 21.44 5.53
CA ASN A 33 7.99 21.38 6.54
C ASN A 33 9.13 20.47 6.09
N LYS A 34 8.80 19.29 5.54
CA LYS A 34 9.80 18.34 5.04
C LYS A 34 10.62 18.91 3.89
N ILE A 35 10.01 19.69 2.99
CA ILE A 35 10.75 20.38 1.92
C ILE A 35 11.70 21.42 2.48
N ILE A 36 11.22 22.30 3.36
CA ILE A 36 12.05 23.34 4.00
C ILE A 36 13.24 22.72 4.76
N GLU A 37 13.05 21.55 5.33
CA GLU A 37 14.08 20.80 6.07
C GLU A 37 14.97 19.92 5.18
N GLY A 38 14.76 19.89 3.86
CA GLY A 38 15.52 19.04 2.92
C GLY A 38 15.25 17.54 3.08
N ARG A 39 14.06 17.16 3.54
CA ARG A 39 13.62 15.78 3.79
C ARG A 39 12.55 15.34 2.79
N GLU A 40 12.71 15.66 1.54
CA GLU A 40 11.73 15.34 0.49
C GLU A 40 11.51 13.83 0.31
N ASP A 41 12.56 13.03 0.51
CA ASP A 41 12.54 11.57 0.49
C ASP A 41 11.65 10.94 1.56
N MET A 42 11.30 11.72 2.60
CA MET A 42 10.41 11.33 3.69
C MET A 42 8.95 11.74 3.46
N ILE A 43 8.64 12.41 2.36
CA ILE A 43 7.28 12.81 2.03
C ILE A 43 6.48 11.57 1.62
N ARG A 44 5.38 11.30 2.35
CA ARG A 44 4.44 10.24 1.99
C ARG A 44 3.71 10.63 0.71
N PRO A 45 3.85 9.88 -0.40
CA PRO A 45 3.26 10.27 -1.67
C PRO A 45 1.75 10.04 -1.70
N CYS A 46 1.04 10.85 -2.48
CA CYS A 46 -0.33 10.52 -2.89
C CYS A 46 -0.27 9.56 -4.09
N ILE A 47 -0.85 8.37 -3.96
CA ILE A 47 -0.91 7.37 -5.05
C ILE A 47 -2.12 7.54 -5.98
N SER A 48 -2.77 8.67 -5.96
CA SER A 48 -3.90 9.02 -6.85
C SER A 48 -5.07 8.03 -6.87
N CYS A 49 -5.20 7.17 -5.87
CA CYS A 49 -6.19 6.08 -5.83
C CYS A 49 -7.64 6.53 -5.61
N ASN A 50 -7.88 7.73 -5.08
CA ASN A 50 -9.19 8.29 -4.74
C ASN A 50 -10.09 7.44 -3.82
N GLN A 51 -9.59 6.37 -3.21
CA GLN A 51 -10.41 5.40 -2.45
C GLN A 51 -10.99 5.99 -1.16
N ALA A 52 -10.12 6.36 -0.21
CA ALA A 52 -10.55 6.83 1.10
C ALA A 52 -10.75 8.36 1.18
N CYS A 53 -10.18 9.13 0.29
CA CYS A 53 -10.44 10.56 0.21
C CYS A 53 -11.74 10.84 -0.55
N ALA A 54 -11.71 10.97 -1.87
CA ALA A 54 -12.88 11.28 -2.68
C ALA A 54 -13.97 10.20 -2.57
N GLY A 55 -13.60 8.92 -2.63
CA GLY A 55 -14.56 7.81 -2.62
C GLY A 55 -15.37 7.70 -1.32
N PHE A 56 -14.80 8.05 -0.16
CA PHE A 56 -15.55 8.10 1.09
C PHE A 56 -16.47 9.32 1.16
N VAL A 57 -15.98 10.48 0.74
CA VAL A 57 -16.79 11.71 0.70
C VAL A 57 -18.03 11.54 -0.18
N PHE A 58 -17.88 10.94 -1.37
CA PHE A 58 -19.03 10.66 -2.25
C PHE A 58 -20.03 9.64 -1.67
N LYS A 59 -19.63 8.86 -0.68
CA LYS A 59 -20.50 7.94 0.07
C LYS A 59 -21.06 8.54 1.36
N GLY A 60 -20.81 9.84 1.62
CA GLY A 60 -21.20 10.48 2.88
C GLY A 60 -20.42 10.01 4.11
N ILE A 61 -19.24 9.42 3.91
CA ILE A 61 -18.32 8.97 4.95
C ILE A 61 -17.21 10.01 5.10
N SER A 62 -16.71 10.21 6.32
CA SER A 62 -15.57 11.11 6.54
C SER A 62 -14.36 10.71 5.69
N GLY A 63 -13.78 11.71 5.01
CA GLY A 63 -12.60 11.50 4.19
C GLY A 63 -11.40 11.03 5.00
N SER A 64 -10.57 10.19 4.38
CA SER A 64 -9.33 9.66 4.95
C SER A 64 -8.31 9.43 3.85
N CYS A 65 -7.22 8.72 4.12
CA CYS A 65 -6.24 8.31 3.13
C CYS A 65 -5.84 6.85 3.33
N VAL A 66 -5.66 6.10 2.24
CA VAL A 66 -5.24 4.70 2.31
C VAL A 66 -3.79 4.54 2.79
N LEU A 67 -2.95 5.56 2.58
CA LEU A 67 -1.55 5.56 3.00
C LEU A 67 -1.33 6.32 4.32
N ASN A 68 -2.19 7.27 4.65
CA ASN A 68 -2.10 8.03 5.89
C ASN A 68 -3.28 7.65 6.81
N PRO A 69 -3.09 6.72 7.75
CA PRO A 69 -4.15 6.27 8.64
C PRO A 69 -4.61 7.34 9.63
N THR A 70 -3.86 8.44 9.78
CA THR A 70 -4.22 9.54 10.66
C THR A 70 -5.17 10.55 10.02
N ALA A 71 -5.20 10.59 8.67
CA ALA A 71 -6.01 11.57 7.93
C ALA A 71 -7.51 11.46 8.28
N GLY A 72 -8.08 12.57 8.76
CA GLY A 72 -9.45 12.63 9.27
C GLY A 72 -9.65 12.01 10.64
N ARG A 73 -8.56 11.59 11.32
CA ARG A 73 -8.56 10.97 12.64
C ARG A 73 -7.45 11.52 13.55
N GLU A 74 -6.98 12.71 13.27
CA GLU A 74 -5.80 13.30 13.92
C GLU A 74 -5.96 13.46 15.44
N GLY A 75 -7.23 13.61 15.91
CA GLY A 75 -7.53 13.65 17.34
C GLY A 75 -7.37 12.32 18.06
N GLU A 76 -7.46 11.20 17.35
CA GLU A 76 -7.32 9.84 17.89
C GLU A 76 -5.95 9.24 17.56
N LEU A 77 -5.48 9.48 16.35
CA LEU A 77 -4.25 8.94 15.80
C LEU A 77 -3.31 10.09 15.40
N PRO A 78 -2.48 10.57 16.32
CA PRO A 78 -1.57 11.68 16.01
C PRO A 78 -0.55 11.27 14.93
N LEU A 79 -0.22 12.21 14.05
CA LEU A 79 0.75 12.03 12.96
C LEU A 79 2.12 11.57 13.52
N ASN A 80 2.52 12.19 14.62
CA ASN A 80 3.72 11.85 15.37
C ASN A 80 3.33 11.16 16.68
N PRO A 81 3.27 9.83 16.71
CA PRO A 81 2.82 9.12 17.91
C PRO A 81 3.84 9.29 19.05
N ALA A 82 3.31 9.46 20.27
CA ALA A 82 4.14 9.57 21.46
C ALA A 82 5.02 8.32 21.65
N PRO A 83 6.27 8.51 22.14
CA PRO A 83 7.13 7.38 22.47
C PRO A 83 6.46 6.44 23.47
N ALA A 84 6.71 5.15 23.33
CA ALA A 84 6.23 4.16 24.28
C ALA A 84 6.90 4.32 25.64
N ALA A 85 6.12 4.23 26.72
CA ALA A 85 6.66 4.29 28.08
C ALA A 85 7.70 3.20 28.38
N LYS A 86 7.54 2.03 27.74
CA LYS A 86 8.48 0.91 27.81
C LYS A 86 8.73 0.38 26.39
N PRO A 87 9.90 0.63 25.81
CA PRO A 87 10.30 0.02 24.55
C PRO A 87 10.26 -1.51 24.62
N LYS A 88 9.77 -2.14 23.58
CA LYS A 88 9.65 -3.59 23.44
C LYS A 88 10.42 -4.07 22.21
N LYS A 89 10.72 -5.36 22.16
CA LYS A 89 11.08 -6.08 20.95
C LYS A 89 9.79 -6.45 20.22
N ILE A 90 9.56 -5.87 19.05
CA ILE A 90 8.39 -6.17 18.23
C ILE A 90 8.83 -6.86 16.96
N VAL A 91 8.21 -7.99 16.67
CA VAL A 91 8.36 -8.67 15.39
C VAL A 91 7.11 -8.43 14.57
N VAL A 92 7.31 -8.03 13.32
CA VAL A 92 6.25 -7.93 12.31
C VAL A 92 6.48 -9.01 11.27
N VAL A 93 5.46 -9.81 10.99
CA VAL A 93 5.52 -10.89 9.99
C VAL A 93 4.64 -10.55 8.81
N GLY A 94 5.28 -10.34 7.66
CA GLY A 94 4.69 -9.90 6.40
C GLY A 94 5.07 -8.47 6.04
N GLY A 95 5.74 -8.30 4.90
CA GLY A 95 6.29 -7.03 4.38
C GLY A 95 5.37 -6.33 3.39
N GLY A 96 4.06 -6.62 3.40
CA GLY A 96 3.07 -5.84 2.66
C GLY A 96 2.79 -4.47 3.30
N PRO A 97 1.92 -3.63 2.71
CA PRO A 97 1.60 -2.29 3.22
C PRO A 97 1.22 -2.25 4.69
N ALA A 98 0.42 -3.22 5.16
CA ALA A 98 0.00 -3.29 6.56
C ALA A 98 1.18 -3.56 7.51
N GLY A 99 2.08 -4.48 7.14
CA GLY A 99 3.26 -4.80 7.93
C GLY A 99 4.29 -3.68 7.93
N MET A 100 4.54 -3.07 6.77
CA MET A 100 5.45 -1.92 6.67
C MET A 100 4.96 -0.73 7.51
N GLU A 101 3.65 -0.41 7.48
CA GLU A 101 3.09 0.66 8.30
C GLU A 101 3.13 0.32 9.79
N ALA A 102 2.81 -0.92 10.17
CA ALA A 102 2.91 -1.37 11.56
C ALA A 102 4.35 -1.26 12.09
N ALA A 103 5.34 -1.70 11.30
CA ALA A 103 6.75 -1.61 11.64
C ALA A 103 7.21 -0.15 11.76
N ARG A 104 6.81 0.71 10.81
CA ARG A 104 7.10 2.14 10.82
C ARG A 104 6.57 2.81 12.10
N VAL A 105 5.30 2.59 12.44
CA VAL A 105 4.68 3.20 13.62
C VAL A 105 5.29 2.67 14.91
N ALA A 106 5.53 1.36 15.00
CA ALA A 106 6.18 0.77 16.16
C ALA A 106 7.59 1.35 16.38
N ALA A 107 8.39 1.45 15.32
CA ALA A 107 9.72 2.06 15.39
C ALA A 107 9.67 3.56 15.73
N ALA A 108 8.70 4.31 15.18
CA ALA A 108 8.47 5.72 15.52
C ALA A 108 8.15 5.93 17.01
N ARG A 109 7.55 4.92 17.64
CA ARG A 109 7.29 4.90 19.10
C ARG A 109 8.47 4.44 19.94
N GLY A 110 9.63 4.18 19.34
CA GLY A 110 10.87 3.78 20.02
C GLY A 110 10.97 2.29 20.35
N HIS A 111 10.14 1.43 19.76
CA HIS A 111 10.32 -0.02 19.89
C HIS A 111 11.48 -0.50 19.01
N ARG A 112 12.13 -1.60 19.40
CA ARG A 112 13.05 -2.34 18.53
C ARG A 112 12.23 -3.25 17.63
N VAL A 113 12.30 -3.02 16.32
CA VAL A 113 11.43 -3.70 15.35
C VAL A 113 12.23 -4.54 14.39
N THR A 114 11.83 -5.80 14.21
CA THR A 114 12.28 -6.70 13.15
C THR A 114 11.10 -7.05 12.26
N LEU A 115 11.23 -6.82 10.95
CA LEU A 115 10.23 -7.13 9.93
C LEU A 115 10.69 -8.35 9.13
N TYR A 116 9.91 -9.43 9.14
CA TYR A 116 10.13 -10.62 8.33
C TYR A 116 9.21 -10.62 7.10
N GLU A 117 9.79 -10.91 5.94
CA GLU A 117 9.08 -11.10 4.68
C GLU A 117 9.52 -12.40 4.02
N ALA A 118 8.55 -13.19 3.56
CA ALA A 118 8.81 -14.48 2.92
C ALA A 118 9.40 -14.34 1.51
N GLN A 119 9.09 -13.25 0.82
CA GLN A 119 9.62 -12.92 -0.48
C GLN A 119 10.99 -12.23 -0.37
N ASP A 120 11.67 -12.07 -1.51
CA ASP A 120 12.96 -11.38 -1.61
C ASP A 120 12.85 -9.84 -1.61
N GLN A 121 11.64 -9.30 -1.55
CA GLN A 121 11.37 -7.85 -1.55
C GLN A 121 10.08 -7.52 -0.78
N LEU A 122 10.04 -6.27 -0.24
CA LEU A 122 8.87 -5.72 0.42
C LEU A 122 7.79 -5.32 -0.60
N GLY A 123 6.56 -5.11 -0.12
CA GLY A 123 5.46 -4.54 -0.88
C GLY A 123 4.26 -5.45 -1.06
N GLY A 124 4.44 -6.76 -0.96
CA GLY A 124 3.35 -7.73 -1.07
C GLY A 124 2.49 -7.51 -2.33
N GLN A 125 1.18 -7.54 -2.18
CA GLN A 125 0.25 -7.37 -3.32
C GLN A 125 0.30 -5.98 -3.97
N MET A 126 0.75 -4.95 -3.26
CA MET A 126 0.86 -3.61 -3.84
C MET A 126 1.97 -3.54 -4.90
N ARG A 127 3.05 -4.34 -4.74
CA ARG A 127 4.10 -4.47 -5.76
C ARG A 127 3.52 -5.07 -7.04
N LEU A 128 2.72 -6.12 -6.91
CA LEU A 128 2.04 -6.72 -8.06
C LEU A 128 1.09 -5.74 -8.76
N ALA A 129 0.33 -4.97 -7.97
CA ALA A 129 -0.56 -3.95 -8.53
C ALA A 129 0.21 -2.82 -9.25
N ALA A 130 1.45 -2.54 -8.84
CA ALA A 130 2.32 -1.54 -9.46
C ALA A 130 2.91 -2.00 -10.81
N GLU A 131 2.81 -3.28 -11.17
CA GLU A 131 3.23 -3.79 -12.49
C GLU A 131 2.25 -3.42 -13.60
N ALA A 132 1.00 -3.10 -13.27
CA ALA A 132 0.03 -2.69 -14.26
C ALA A 132 0.35 -1.30 -14.83
N PRO A 133 0.00 -1.01 -16.11
CA PRO A 133 0.20 0.29 -16.73
C PRO A 133 -0.39 1.43 -15.90
N HIS A 134 0.29 2.58 -15.90
CA HIS A 134 -0.16 3.80 -15.22
C HIS A 134 -0.36 3.65 -13.69
N ARG A 135 0.47 2.80 -13.04
CA ARG A 135 0.45 2.55 -11.59
C ARG A 135 1.76 2.90 -10.89
N ASP A 136 2.59 3.72 -11.50
CA ASP A 136 3.92 4.08 -11.00
C ASP A 136 3.88 4.70 -9.60
N GLU A 137 2.82 5.45 -9.26
CA GLU A 137 2.66 6.04 -7.94
C GLU A 137 2.61 4.99 -6.80
N MET A 138 2.25 3.76 -7.09
CA MET A 138 2.32 2.69 -6.09
C MET A 138 3.76 2.33 -5.75
N ARG A 139 4.68 2.44 -6.71
CA ARG A 139 6.12 2.25 -6.49
C ARG A 139 6.70 3.36 -5.62
N ASP A 140 6.24 4.61 -5.82
CA ASP A 140 6.65 5.74 -4.98
C ASP A 140 6.31 5.47 -3.50
N ALA A 141 5.11 4.94 -3.23
CA ALA A 141 4.71 4.60 -1.87
C ALA A 141 5.55 3.47 -1.26
N LEU A 142 5.91 2.45 -2.05
CA LEU A 142 6.79 1.38 -1.59
C LEU A 142 8.17 1.92 -1.25
N THR A 143 8.75 2.74 -2.12
CA THR A 143 10.04 3.42 -1.90
C THR A 143 10.01 4.29 -0.65
N TRP A 144 8.92 5.03 -0.43
CA TRP A 144 8.74 5.82 0.77
C TRP A 144 8.74 4.95 2.05
N TRP A 145 7.99 3.84 2.08
CA TRP A 145 8.02 2.94 3.25
C TRP A 145 9.39 2.34 3.48
N GLU A 146 10.09 1.91 2.44
CA GLU A 146 11.45 1.38 2.56
C GLU A 146 12.42 2.42 3.14
N THR A 147 12.30 3.69 2.74
CA THR A 147 13.07 4.81 3.26
C THR A 147 12.73 5.07 4.73
N GLU A 148 11.45 5.14 5.08
CA GLU A 148 10.98 5.32 6.47
C GLU A 148 11.48 4.19 7.40
N LEU A 149 11.39 2.94 6.95
CA LEU A 149 11.85 1.80 7.74
C LEU A 149 13.37 1.83 7.95
N ARG A 150 14.13 2.16 6.91
CA ARG A 150 15.59 2.28 6.99
C ARG A 150 16.01 3.40 7.95
N GLN A 151 15.43 4.59 7.83
CA GLN A 151 15.75 5.72 8.69
C GLN A 151 15.39 5.47 10.16
N ARG A 152 14.37 4.65 10.41
CA ARG A 152 13.97 4.23 11.76
C ARG A 152 14.69 2.98 12.25
N GLN A 153 15.71 2.53 11.51
CA GLN A 153 16.54 1.39 11.87
C GLN A 153 15.75 0.10 12.12
N VAL A 154 14.67 -0.11 11.35
CA VAL A 154 13.95 -1.38 11.36
C VAL A 154 14.82 -2.46 10.74
N GLU A 155 15.04 -3.56 11.46
CA GLU A 155 15.73 -4.73 10.92
C GLU A 155 14.82 -5.46 9.95
N ILE A 156 15.21 -5.58 8.67
CA ILE A 156 14.41 -6.24 7.63
C ILE A 156 15.06 -7.57 7.26
N LYS A 157 14.29 -8.66 7.33
CA LYS A 157 14.69 -10.03 6.98
C LYS A 157 13.84 -10.56 5.84
N LEU A 158 14.35 -10.42 4.63
CA LEU A 158 13.73 -10.92 3.40
C LEU A 158 13.99 -12.43 3.22
N GLY A 159 13.22 -13.09 2.35
CA GLY A 159 13.35 -14.51 2.05
C GLY A 159 13.11 -15.42 3.26
N THR A 160 12.45 -14.90 4.32
CA THR A 160 12.31 -15.60 5.60
C THR A 160 10.84 -15.79 5.96
N LYS A 161 10.34 -17.01 5.75
CA LYS A 161 8.98 -17.39 6.11
C LYS A 161 8.88 -17.80 7.56
N ILE A 162 8.05 -17.13 8.34
CA ILE A 162 7.75 -17.44 9.73
C ILE A 162 6.44 -18.23 9.81
N ALA A 163 6.48 -19.39 10.43
CA ALA A 163 5.32 -20.27 10.59
C ALA A 163 4.68 -20.17 11.98
N SER A 164 5.47 -19.85 13.02
CA SER A 164 5.01 -19.83 14.41
C SER A 164 5.66 -18.69 15.20
N ALA A 165 4.91 -18.11 16.12
CA ALA A 165 5.44 -17.11 17.05
C ALA A 165 6.44 -17.69 18.05
N GLY A 166 6.37 -19.00 18.34
CA GLY A 166 7.26 -19.67 19.30
C GLY A 166 8.73 -19.69 18.90
N ASP A 167 9.03 -19.44 17.60
CA ASP A 167 10.38 -19.41 17.07
C ASP A 167 11.02 -18.00 17.14
N LEU A 168 10.30 -17.01 17.68
CA LEU A 168 10.68 -15.60 17.63
C LEU A 168 11.08 -15.08 19.02
N ASP A 169 12.26 -14.45 19.12
CA ASP A 169 12.65 -13.66 20.30
C ASP A 169 11.98 -12.28 20.24
N ALA A 170 10.74 -12.18 20.71
CA ALA A 170 9.94 -10.99 20.70
C ALA A 170 9.05 -10.85 21.94
N ASP A 171 8.82 -9.61 22.39
CA ASP A 171 7.82 -9.31 23.41
C ASP A 171 6.40 -9.32 22.82
N GLU A 172 6.29 -8.91 21.55
CA GLU A 172 5.01 -8.84 20.80
C GLU A 172 5.24 -9.24 19.34
N VAL A 173 4.27 -9.93 18.75
CA VAL A 173 4.28 -10.30 17.33
C VAL A 173 3.05 -9.74 16.63
N ILE A 174 3.27 -9.04 15.52
CA ILE A 174 2.21 -8.50 14.66
C ILE A 174 2.17 -9.35 13.37
N TRP A 175 1.07 -10.03 13.15
CA TRP A 175 0.84 -10.79 11.93
C TRP A 175 0.18 -9.93 10.87
N ALA A 176 0.85 -9.73 9.73
CA ALA A 176 0.41 -8.94 8.59
C ALA A 176 0.55 -9.74 7.28
N LEU A 177 0.07 -10.98 7.28
CA LEU A 177 0.31 -11.98 6.24
C LEU A 177 -0.41 -11.70 4.91
N GLY A 178 -1.30 -10.69 4.88
CA GLY A 178 -2.10 -10.39 3.71
C GLY A 178 -3.27 -11.37 3.54
N ALA A 179 -3.74 -11.49 2.31
CA ALA A 179 -4.84 -12.38 1.94
C ALA A 179 -4.53 -13.09 0.63
N GLU A 180 -4.86 -14.36 0.58
CA GLU A 180 -4.88 -15.13 -0.67
C GLU A 180 -6.21 -14.92 -1.40
N PRO A 181 -6.23 -15.07 -2.74
CA PRO A 181 -7.47 -15.08 -3.48
C PRO A 181 -8.39 -16.18 -2.96
N GLY A 182 -9.66 -15.84 -2.76
CA GLY A 182 -10.69 -16.85 -2.54
C GLY A 182 -10.92 -17.70 -3.79
N PRO A 183 -11.78 -18.73 -3.70
CA PRO A 183 -12.19 -19.49 -4.88
C PRO A 183 -12.70 -18.55 -5.97
N THR A 184 -12.31 -18.81 -7.23
CA THR A 184 -12.73 -18.01 -8.37
C THR A 184 -14.24 -17.97 -8.46
N ALA A 185 -14.81 -16.78 -8.57
CA ALA A 185 -16.25 -16.56 -8.75
C ALA A 185 -17.15 -16.97 -7.56
N VAL A 186 -16.69 -16.70 -6.33
CA VAL A 186 -17.60 -16.67 -5.16
C VAL A 186 -18.28 -15.30 -5.13
N TRP A 187 -19.48 -15.26 -5.59
CA TRP A 187 -20.19 -14.00 -5.79
C TRP A 187 -20.77 -13.44 -4.50
N ARG A 188 -20.50 -12.15 -4.22
CA ARG A 188 -21.20 -11.38 -3.17
C ARG A 188 -22.72 -11.44 -3.29
N LEU A 189 -23.23 -11.54 -4.52
CA LEU A 189 -24.67 -11.64 -4.82
C LEU A 189 -25.21 -13.08 -4.80
N ARG A 190 -24.32 -14.08 -4.67
CA ARG A 190 -24.69 -15.51 -4.65
C ARG A 190 -23.94 -16.24 -3.55
N PRO A 191 -24.14 -15.86 -2.28
CA PRO A 191 -23.40 -16.44 -1.14
C PRO A 191 -23.64 -17.94 -0.94
N TRP A 192 -24.61 -18.52 -1.63
CA TRP A 192 -24.89 -19.96 -1.67
C TRP A 192 -23.98 -20.75 -2.62
N LEU A 193 -23.19 -20.08 -3.48
CA LEU A 193 -22.18 -20.73 -4.33
C LEU A 193 -20.86 -20.78 -3.57
N HIS A 194 -20.77 -21.66 -2.59
CA HIS A 194 -19.57 -21.79 -1.74
C HIS A 194 -18.32 -22.24 -2.51
N ASP A 195 -18.50 -22.95 -3.63
CA ASP A 195 -17.42 -23.55 -4.44
C ASP A 195 -17.11 -22.74 -5.72
N GLY A 196 -17.69 -21.57 -5.86
CA GLY A 196 -17.54 -20.74 -7.07
C GLY A 196 -18.49 -21.15 -8.22
N ILE A 197 -18.23 -20.60 -9.40
CA ILE A 197 -18.97 -20.98 -10.63
C ILE A 197 -18.48 -22.35 -11.10
N PRO A 198 -19.37 -23.28 -11.44
CA PRO A 198 -18.96 -24.57 -12.00
C PRO A 198 -18.01 -24.39 -13.20
N GLY A 199 -16.88 -25.07 -13.18
CA GLY A 199 -15.85 -24.98 -14.20
C GLY A 199 -14.86 -23.82 -14.01
N SER A 200 -14.99 -23.00 -12.96
CA SER A 200 -14.07 -21.88 -12.71
C SER A 200 -12.78 -22.27 -11.95
N ALA A 201 -12.72 -23.47 -11.37
CA ALA A 201 -11.58 -23.92 -10.57
C ALA A 201 -10.25 -23.94 -11.35
N ASP A 202 -10.30 -24.23 -12.64
CA ASP A 202 -9.14 -24.31 -13.52
C ASP A 202 -8.84 -23.01 -14.28
N LEU A 203 -9.66 -21.97 -14.08
CA LEU A 203 -9.44 -20.67 -14.72
C LEU A 203 -8.23 -19.98 -14.09
N PRO A 204 -7.35 -19.34 -14.90
CA PRO A 204 -6.25 -18.56 -14.37
C PRO A 204 -6.77 -17.36 -13.58
N HIS A 205 -6.25 -17.17 -12.38
CA HIS A 205 -6.52 -15.97 -11.61
C HIS A 205 -5.71 -14.79 -12.18
N GLY A 206 -6.28 -13.59 -12.21
CA GLY A 206 -5.60 -12.41 -12.75
C GLY A 206 -4.26 -12.10 -12.10
N ARG A 207 -4.07 -12.43 -10.82
CA ARG A 207 -2.77 -12.30 -10.13
C ARG A 207 -1.71 -13.23 -10.70
N ASP A 208 -2.07 -14.47 -11.07
CA ASP A 208 -1.12 -15.45 -11.63
C ASP A 208 -0.66 -15.01 -13.02
N VAL A 209 -1.59 -14.39 -13.77
CA VAL A 209 -1.27 -13.79 -15.07
C VAL A 209 -0.33 -12.60 -14.92
N LEU A 210 -0.60 -11.68 -13.99
CA LEU A 210 0.27 -10.52 -13.71
C LEU A 210 1.65 -10.93 -13.19
N ARG A 211 1.75 -12.06 -12.46
CA ARG A 211 3.05 -12.62 -12.01
C ARG A 211 3.81 -13.35 -13.12
N GLY A 212 3.18 -13.58 -14.28
CA GLY A 212 3.75 -14.42 -15.32
C GLY A 212 3.73 -15.92 -15.02
N GLU A 213 3.01 -16.36 -13.97
CA GLU A 213 2.87 -17.77 -13.59
C GLU A 213 1.89 -18.51 -14.49
N LYS A 214 0.96 -17.77 -15.09
CA LYS A 214 -0.02 -18.26 -16.09
C LYS A 214 0.02 -17.35 -17.31
N SER A 215 0.02 -17.95 -18.50
CA SER A 215 -0.13 -17.23 -19.76
C SER A 215 -1.53 -17.41 -20.34
N VAL A 216 -2.04 -16.36 -20.94
CA VAL A 216 -3.31 -16.38 -21.68
C VAL A 216 -3.09 -15.79 -23.07
N SER A 217 -3.82 -16.23 -24.08
CA SER A 217 -3.66 -15.76 -25.45
C SER A 217 -4.96 -15.88 -26.24
N GLY A 218 -5.07 -15.22 -27.38
CA GLY A 218 -6.23 -15.23 -28.24
C GLY A 218 -7.34 -14.32 -27.72
N ASN A 219 -8.61 -14.74 -27.86
CA ASN A 219 -9.75 -13.99 -27.33
C ASN A 219 -9.88 -14.24 -25.82
N ILE A 220 -9.71 -13.20 -25.02
CA ILE A 220 -9.70 -13.28 -23.56
C ILE A 220 -10.98 -12.67 -23.00
N LEU A 221 -11.69 -13.42 -22.15
CA LEU A 221 -12.79 -12.96 -21.35
C LEU A 221 -12.32 -12.79 -19.90
N ILE A 222 -12.46 -11.59 -19.36
CA ILE A 222 -12.19 -11.29 -17.95
C ILE A 222 -13.50 -11.27 -17.19
N ILE A 223 -13.60 -12.10 -16.14
CA ILE A 223 -14.75 -12.11 -15.23
C ILE A 223 -14.37 -11.24 -14.02
N ASP A 224 -15.03 -10.08 -13.90
CA ASP A 224 -14.83 -9.13 -12.81
C ASP A 224 -16.02 -9.16 -11.86
N GLU A 225 -15.77 -9.53 -10.60
CA GLU A 225 -16.79 -9.57 -9.54
C GLU A 225 -16.69 -8.39 -8.57
N GLU A 226 -15.58 -7.66 -8.63
CA GLU A 226 -15.31 -6.55 -7.70
C GLU A 226 -15.77 -5.21 -8.26
N GLY A 227 -15.82 -5.07 -9.58
CA GLY A 227 -16.10 -3.80 -10.27
C GLY A 227 -15.01 -2.74 -10.01
N GLY A 228 -13.80 -3.19 -9.72
CA GLY A 228 -12.71 -2.35 -9.30
C GLY A 228 -11.60 -2.21 -10.35
N TRP A 229 -10.44 -1.74 -9.89
CA TRP A 229 -9.30 -1.51 -10.75
C TRP A 229 -8.58 -2.78 -11.20
N SER A 230 -8.76 -3.91 -10.52
CA SER A 230 -8.03 -5.15 -10.76
C SER A 230 -8.26 -5.68 -12.18
N ALA A 231 -9.51 -5.77 -12.61
CA ALA A 231 -9.86 -6.26 -13.95
C ALA A 231 -9.42 -5.30 -15.05
N ILE A 232 -9.57 -3.99 -14.84
CA ILE A 232 -9.15 -2.97 -15.80
C ILE A 232 -7.63 -3.02 -15.97
N SER A 233 -6.88 -3.06 -14.86
CA SER A 233 -5.42 -3.13 -14.88
C SER A 233 -4.92 -4.40 -15.56
N LEU A 234 -5.58 -5.54 -15.34
CA LEU A 234 -5.27 -6.79 -16.04
C LEU A 234 -5.53 -6.66 -17.54
N ALA A 235 -6.67 -6.07 -17.93
CA ALA A 235 -7.01 -5.86 -19.35
C ALA A 235 -5.97 -4.94 -20.04
N GLU A 236 -5.60 -3.83 -19.42
CA GLU A 236 -4.56 -2.92 -19.92
C GLU A 236 -3.21 -3.64 -20.09
N THR A 237 -2.82 -4.45 -19.11
CA THR A 237 -1.58 -5.26 -19.18
C THR A 237 -1.60 -6.24 -20.34
N LEU A 238 -2.73 -6.94 -20.56
CA LEU A 238 -2.86 -7.92 -21.62
C LEU A 238 -2.92 -7.31 -23.02
N VAL A 239 -3.44 -6.09 -23.15
CA VAL A 239 -3.46 -5.37 -24.45
C VAL A 239 -2.09 -4.79 -24.78
N ALA A 240 -1.26 -4.51 -23.77
CA ALA A 240 0.09 -3.95 -23.96
C ALA A 240 1.15 -5.01 -24.32
N GLN A 241 0.82 -6.31 -24.22
CA GLN A 241 1.68 -7.44 -24.60
C GLN A 241 1.50 -7.81 -26.07
#